data_69cc1e00ef44fd6d612758a8b306596f
#
_entry.id   69cc1e00ef44fd6d612758a8b306596f
#
_cell.length_a   1.000
_cell.length_b   1.000
_cell.length_c   1.000
_cell.angle_alpha   90.00
_cell.angle_beta   90.00
_cell.angle_gamma   90.00
#
_symmetry.space_group_name_H-M   'P 1'
#
loop_
_entity.id
_entity.type
_entity.pdbx_description
1 polymer ?
#
loop_
_entity_poly.entity_id
_entity_poly.type
_entity_poly.pdbx_seq_one_letter_code
_entity_poly.pdbx_strand_id
1 'polypeptide(L)'
;VFLKVKGAEMTASSLKEQSPEIAARQNAMGILAKASAQDLAKAWKNLGLEPSYTVIRPAEVGLVMVRGRAGGTGAPFNMCEATVTRCVIALDDGTTGFGQALGREKQKVLLAALIDALWQQPEHRDLVKTKVLQPLAAAQEQAENETRAEVAATKVDFFTMVRGE
;
A
#
# COMPACT_ATOMS: atom_id res chain seq x y z
N VAL A 1 -36.34 -34.68 -15.56
CA VAL A 1 -35.62 -33.62 -16.28
C VAL A 1 -34.58 -33.04 -15.32
N PHE A 2 -33.33 -33.50 -15.40
CA PHE A 2 -32.22 -32.99 -14.60
C PHE A 2 -31.63 -31.77 -15.29
N LEU A 3 -31.72 -30.58 -14.69
CA LEU A 3 -31.01 -29.39 -15.13
C LEU A 3 -29.55 -29.50 -14.64
N LYS A 4 -28.65 -29.70 -15.59
CA LYS A 4 -27.19 -29.68 -15.35
C LYS A 4 -26.72 -28.24 -15.28
N VAL A 5 -26.49 -27.72 -14.07
CA VAL A 5 -25.87 -26.42 -13.86
C VAL A 5 -24.38 -26.55 -14.25
N LYS A 6 -24.00 -25.94 -15.36
CA LYS A 6 -22.61 -25.81 -15.77
C LYS A 6 -21.90 -24.88 -14.78
N GLY A 7 -21.13 -25.44 -13.87
CA GLY A 7 -20.22 -24.68 -13.04
C GLY A 7 -19.15 -24.03 -13.93
N ALA A 8 -19.14 -22.71 -13.98
CA ALA A 8 -18.04 -21.97 -14.60
C ALA A 8 -16.81 -22.15 -13.73
N GLU A 9 -15.85 -22.96 -14.17
CA GLU A 9 -14.50 -22.98 -13.63
C GLU A 9 -13.87 -21.62 -13.93
N MET A 10 -13.86 -20.74 -12.93
CA MET A 10 -13.04 -19.53 -12.94
C MET A 10 -11.58 -19.97 -12.82
N THR A 11 -10.91 -20.13 -13.96
CA THR A 11 -9.48 -20.42 -14.01
C THR A 11 -8.70 -19.24 -13.43
N ALA A 12 -7.68 -19.53 -12.63
CA ALA A 12 -6.77 -18.57 -11.99
C ALA A 12 -6.04 -17.61 -12.98
N SER A 13 -6.24 -17.81 -14.29
CA SER A 13 -5.72 -16.98 -15.38
C SER A 13 -6.48 -15.67 -15.58
N SER A 14 -7.74 -15.54 -15.13
CA SER A 14 -8.56 -14.33 -15.33
C SER A 14 -8.25 -13.18 -14.34
N LEU A 15 -7.37 -13.39 -13.38
CA LEU A 15 -6.97 -12.39 -12.38
C LEU A 15 -5.79 -11.51 -12.82
N LYS A 16 -5.30 -11.61 -14.05
CA LYS A 16 -4.04 -10.97 -14.48
C LYS A 16 -4.16 -9.73 -15.35
N GLU A 17 -5.34 -9.33 -15.78
CA GLU A 17 -5.51 -8.02 -16.44
C GLU A 17 -6.19 -7.05 -15.48
N GLN A 18 -5.42 -6.56 -14.51
CA GLN A 18 -5.85 -5.38 -13.75
C GLN A 18 -5.86 -4.18 -14.70
N SER A 19 -6.98 -3.45 -14.74
CA SER A 19 -7.03 -2.24 -15.54
C SER A 19 -5.90 -1.29 -15.13
N PRO A 20 -5.30 -0.52 -16.05
CA PRO A 20 -4.23 0.44 -15.74
C PRO A 20 -4.60 1.40 -14.61
N GLU A 21 -5.87 1.72 -14.45
CA GLU A 21 -6.38 2.58 -13.40
C GLU A 21 -6.32 1.92 -12.01
N ILE A 22 -6.67 0.65 -11.91
CA ILE A 22 -6.55 -0.13 -10.66
C ILE A 22 -5.08 -0.21 -10.24
N ALA A 23 -4.17 -0.49 -11.17
CA ALA A 23 -2.74 -0.55 -10.88
C ALA A 23 -2.18 0.81 -10.41
N ALA A 24 -2.61 1.90 -11.04
CA ALA A 24 -2.23 3.27 -10.64
C ALA A 24 -2.74 3.61 -9.23
N ARG A 25 -3.97 3.25 -8.90
CA ARG A 25 -4.53 3.44 -7.55
C ARG A 25 -3.81 2.60 -6.51
N GLN A 26 -3.52 1.34 -6.81
CA GLN A 26 -2.75 0.47 -5.91
C GLN A 26 -1.36 1.05 -5.61
N ASN A 27 -0.68 1.60 -6.62
CA ASN A 27 0.59 2.28 -6.44
C ASN A 27 0.46 3.51 -5.53
N ALA A 28 -0.53 4.36 -5.78
CA ALA A 28 -0.83 5.53 -4.94
C ALA A 28 -1.08 5.13 -3.49
N MET A 29 -1.94 4.14 -3.24
CA MET A 29 -2.20 3.60 -1.90
C MET A 29 -0.95 3.02 -1.25
N GLY A 30 -0.07 2.36 -2.02
CA GLY A 30 1.21 1.84 -1.55
C GLY A 30 2.15 2.94 -1.05
N ILE A 31 2.24 4.06 -1.78
CA ILE A 31 3.03 5.25 -1.37
C ILE A 31 2.47 5.82 -0.07
N LEU A 32 1.15 6.03 0.03
CA LEU A 32 0.50 6.56 1.22
C LEU A 32 0.68 5.65 2.45
N ALA A 33 0.58 4.34 2.26
CA ALA A 33 0.75 3.37 3.35
C ALA A 33 2.17 3.37 3.94
N LYS A 34 3.21 3.53 3.08
CA LYS A 34 4.62 3.55 3.49
C LYS A 34 5.07 4.89 4.07
N ALA A 35 4.44 6.01 3.69
CA ALA A 35 4.82 7.35 4.13
C ALA A 35 4.86 7.45 5.66
N SER A 36 5.71 8.32 6.21
CA SER A 36 5.66 8.66 7.63
C SER A 36 4.41 9.49 7.95
N ALA A 37 3.92 9.42 9.19
CA ALA A 37 2.78 10.23 9.61
C ALA A 37 3.06 11.74 9.47
N GLN A 38 4.30 12.16 9.74
CA GLN A 38 4.72 13.56 9.64
C GLN A 38 4.73 14.05 8.19
N ASP A 39 5.30 13.27 7.26
CA ASP A 39 5.38 13.66 5.86
C ASP A 39 4.00 13.67 5.21
N LEU A 40 3.14 12.71 5.57
CA LEU A 40 1.76 12.68 5.10
C LEU A 40 0.97 13.90 5.60
N ALA A 41 1.15 14.29 6.87
CA ALA A 41 0.51 15.47 7.43
C ALA A 41 1.02 16.77 6.78
N LYS A 42 2.31 16.88 6.47
CA LYS A 42 2.88 18.00 5.70
C LYS A 42 2.30 18.05 4.28
N ALA A 43 2.27 16.91 3.59
CA ALA A 43 1.73 16.82 2.25
C ALA A 43 0.24 17.20 2.19
N TRP A 44 -0.54 16.77 3.19
CA TRP A 44 -1.95 17.15 3.35
C TRP A 44 -2.12 18.67 3.50
N LYS A 45 -1.33 19.30 4.37
CA LYS A 45 -1.35 20.77 4.54
C LYS A 45 -1.00 21.50 3.26
N ASN A 46 -0.01 21.01 2.52
CA ASN A 46 0.42 21.60 1.25
C ASN A 46 -0.62 21.43 0.13
N LEU A 47 -1.50 20.43 0.24
CA LEU A 47 -2.60 20.23 -0.70
C LEU A 47 -3.61 21.38 -0.60
N GLY A 48 -3.88 21.88 0.63
CA GLY A 48 -4.75 23.04 0.86
C GLY A 48 -6.22 22.77 0.57
N LEU A 49 -6.66 21.52 0.62
CA LEU A 49 -8.04 21.11 0.44
C LEU A 49 -8.65 20.67 1.78
N GLU A 50 -9.89 21.08 2.01
CA GLU A 50 -10.68 20.68 3.18
C GLU A 50 -12.02 20.09 2.72
N PRO A 51 -12.03 18.89 2.13
CA PRO A 51 -13.25 18.28 1.67
C PRO A 51 -14.16 17.89 2.84
N SER A 52 -15.46 18.08 2.65
CA SER A 52 -16.45 17.50 3.56
C SER A 52 -16.52 15.99 3.36
N TYR A 53 -16.55 15.24 4.45
CA TYR A 53 -16.59 13.79 4.40
C TYR A 53 -17.36 13.18 5.56
N THR A 54 -17.86 11.98 5.34
CA THR A 54 -18.49 11.14 6.37
C THR A 54 -17.60 9.93 6.64
N VAL A 55 -17.42 9.58 7.90
CA VAL A 55 -16.67 8.38 8.28
C VAL A 55 -17.58 7.16 8.21
N ILE A 56 -17.36 6.30 7.20
CA ILE A 56 -18.09 5.04 7.04
C ILE A 56 -17.57 4.01 8.05
N ARG A 57 -16.23 3.91 8.16
CA ARG A 57 -15.56 3.05 9.13
C ARG A 57 -14.48 3.84 9.83
N PRO A 58 -14.57 4.03 11.16
CA PRO A 58 -13.56 4.77 11.90
C PRO A 58 -12.19 4.08 11.82
N ALA A 59 -11.13 4.85 12.11
CA ALA A 59 -9.78 4.30 12.12
C ALA A 59 -9.63 3.27 13.25
N GLU A 60 -9.60 2.00 12.87
CA GLU A 60 -9.52 0.84 13.76
C GLU A 60 -8.18 0.14 13.62
N VAL A 61 -7.64 -0.27 14.77
CA VAL A 61 -6.42 -1.10 14.83
C VAL A 61 -6.82 -2.56 14.86
N GLY A 62 -6.19 -3.36 14.00
CA GLY A 62 -6.38 -4.80 13.94
C GLY A 62 -5.07 -5.53 13.63
N LEU A 63 -5.17 -6.83 13.42
CA LEU A 63 -4.06 -7.69 13.06
C LEU A 63 -4.29 -8.28 11.66
N VAL A 64 -3.21 -8.47 10.93
CA VAL A 64 -3.20 -9.21 9.66
C VAL A 64 -2.15 -10.31 9.72
N MET A 65 -2.49 -11.47 9.19
CA MET A 65 -1.59 -12.61 9.12
C MET A 65 -0.52 -12.36 8.05
N VAL A 66 0.74 -12.51 8.44
CA VAL A 66 1.88 -12.46 7.52
C VAL A 66 2.23 -13.89 7.11
N ARG A 67 2.25 -14.14 5.80
CA ARG A 67 2.59 -15.44 5.24
C ARG A 67 3.99 -15.43 4.66
N GLY A 68 4.74 -16.47 4.95
CA GLY A 68 6.08 -16.70 4.41
C GLY A 68 6.18 -18.06 3.72
N ARG A 69 7.34 -18.32 3.12
CA ARG A 69 7.71 -19.64 2.56
C ARG A 69 9.05 -20.07 3.11
N ALA A 70 9.16 -21.30 3.56
CA ALA A 70 10.43 -21.87 3.99
C ALA A 70 11.37 -21.99 2.78
N GLY A 71 12.62 -21.49 2.91
CA GLY A 71 13.64 -21.56 1.86
C GLY A 71 13.25 -20.89 0.52
N GLY A 72 12.23 -20.00 0.51
CA GLY A 72 11.77 -19.30 -0.68
C GLY A 72 10.87 -20.11 -1.61
N THR A 73 10.97 -21.42 -1.66
CA THR A 73 10.23 -22.32 -2.57
C THR A 73 9.25 -23.26 -1.86
N GLY A 74 9.34 -23.38 -0.53
CA GLY A 74 8.48 -24.25 0.28
C GLY A 74 7.00 -23.83 0.28
N ALA A 75 6.14 -24.66 0.86
CA ALA A 75 4.74 -24.37 1.04
C ALA A 75 4.55 -23.09 1.88
N PRO A 76 3.55 -22.24 1.57
CA PRO A 76 3.29 -21.05 2.36
C PRO A 76 2.77 -21.43 3.75
N PHE A 77 3.27 -20.74 4.78
CA PHE A 77 2.84 -20.91 6.17
C PHE A 77 2.61 -19.53 6.82
N ASN A 78 1.81 -19.50 7.88
CA ASN A 78 1.60 -18.30 8.67
C ASN A 78 2.80 -18.08 9.58
N MET A 79 3.52 -16.97 9.35
CA MET A 79 4.79 -16.69 10.04
C MET A 79 4.58 -15.88 11.32
N CYS A 80 3.76 -14.83 11.25
CA CYS A 80 3.45 -13.94 12.37
C CYS A 80 2.21 -13.10 12.07
N GLU A 81 1.86 -12.23 12.99
CA GLU A 81 0.83 -11.22 12.80
C GLU A 81 1.45 -9.83 12.80
N ALA A 82 0.98 -8.96 11.92
CA ALA A 82 1.35 -7.55 11.90
C ALA A 82 0.17 -6.68 12.30
N THR A 83 0.45 -5.66 13.12
CA THR A 83 -0.55 -4.63 13.47
C THR A 83 -0.83 -3.76 12.25
N VAL A 84 -2.10 -3.53 11.93
CA VAL A 84 -2.55 -2.67 10.84
C VAL A 84 -3.67 -1.78 11.33
N THR A 85 -3.68 -0.53 10.86
CA THR A 85 -4.80 0.39 11.05
C THR A 85 -5.51 0.58 9.71
N ARG A 86 -6.84 0.62 9.71
CA ARG A 86 -7.70 0.78 8.53
C ARG A 86 -8.77 1.80 8.79
N CYS A 87 -9.14 2.56 7.76
CA CYS A 87 -10.20 3.57 7.79
C CYS A 87 -10.93 3.60 6.45
N VAL A 88 -12.21 3.91 6.46
CA VAL A 88 -13.01 4.13 5.25
C VAL A 88 -13.83 5.41 5.44
N ILE A 89 -13.75 6.30 4.46
CA ILE A 89 -14.54 7.54 4.42
C ILE A 89 -15.33 7.62 3.12
N ALA A 90 -16.34 8.45 3.08
CA ALA A 90 -17.00 8.88 1.86
C ALA A 90 -17.00 10.40 1.79
N LEU A 91 -16.68 10.96 0.63
CA LEU A 91 -16.88 12.37 0.32
C LEU A 91 -18.37 12.63 0.04
N ASP A 92 -18.77 13.88 0.01
CA ASP A 92 -20.19 14.27 -0.20
C ASP A 92 -20.72 13.87 -1.59
N ASP A 93 -19.85 13.71 -2.58
CA ASP A 93 -20.17 13.17 -3.91
C ASP A 93 -20.34 11.64 -3.95
N GLY A 94 -20.18 10.95 -2.81
CA GLY A 94 -20.25 9.50 -2.70
C GLY A 94 -18.94 8.77 -3.00
N THR A 95 -17.86 9.47 -3.40
CA THR A 95 -16.56 8.84 -3.63
C THR A 95 -16.01 8.26 -2.33
N THR A 96 -15.70 6.96 -2.34
CA THR A 96 -15.23 6.24 -1.15
C THR A 96 -13.71 6.14 -1.15
N GLY A 97 -13.08 6.63 -0.07
CA GLY A 97 -11.64 6.54 0.15
C GLY A 97 -11.27 5.49 1.19
N PHE A 98 -10.17 4.79 0.94
CA PHE A 98 -9.64 3.74 1.80
C PHE A 98 -8.24 4.11 2.29
N GLY A 99 -8.04 4.06 3.60
CA GLY A 99 -6.73 4.19 4.22
C GLY A 99 -6.33 2.91 4.93
N GLN A 100 -5.10 2.47 4.72
CA GLN A 100 -4.52 1.34 5.42
C GLN A 100 -3.01 1.54 5.57
N ALA A 101 -2.49 1.27 6.77
CA ALA A 101 -1.05 1.30 7.02
C ALA A 101 -0.69 0.33 8.15
N LEU A 102 0.56 -0.14 8.15
CA LEU A 102 1.12 -0.86 9.28
C LEU A 102 1.25 0.06 10.48
N GLY A 103 1.09 -0.50 11.68
CA GLY A 103 1.15 0.25 12.94
C GLY A 103 -0.21 0.69 13.46
N ARG A 104 -0.22 1.67 14.38
CA ARG A 104 -1.40 2.09 15.15
C ARG A 104 -1.79 3.56 14.93
N GLU A 105 -1.25 4.20 13.90
CA GLU A 105 -1.39 5.65 13.65
C GLU A 105 -2.73 5.97 12.95
N LYS A 106 -3.78 6.16 13.76
CA LYS A 106 -5.15 6.42 13.27
C LYS A 106 -5.24 7.67 12.38
N GLN A 107 -4.55 8.76 12.77
CA GLN A 107 -4.57 10.01 12.00
C GLN A 107 -3.94 9.86 10.61
N LYS A 108 -2.82 9.15 10.52
CA LYS A 108 -2.17 8.84 9.25
C LYS A 108 -3.13 8.14 8.30
N VAL A 109 -3.84 7.12 8.79
CA VAL A 109 -4.74 6.31 7.99
C VAL A 109 -5.99 7.08 7.55
N LEU A 110 -6.49 8.00 8.39
CA LEU A 110 -7.57 8.91 8.00
C LEU A 110 -7.13 9.83 6.85
N LEU A 111 -5.94 10.45 6.95
CA LEU A 111 -5.39 11.28 5.88
C LEU A 111 -5.17 10.49 4.60
N ALA A 112 -4.68 9.25 4.70
CA ALA A 112 -4.51 8.37 3.53
C ALA A 112 -5.86 8.07 2.85
N ALA A 113 -6.94 7.85 3.63
CA ALA A 113 -8.28 7.64 3.08
C ALA A 113 -8.82 8.89 2.35
N LEU A 114 -8.61 10.09 2.92
CA LEU A 114 -9.00 11.35 2.29
C LEU A 114 -8.24 11.58 0.97
N ILE A 115 -6.93 11.35 0.97
CA ILE A 115 -6.10 11.49 -0.23
C ILE A 115 -6.49 10.47 -1.30
N ASP A 116 -6.79 9.22 -0.93
CA ASP A 116 -7.27 8.20 -1.86
C ASP A 116 -8.61 8.59 -2.50
N ALA A 117 -9.54 9.16 -1.73
CA ALA A 117 -10.82 9.65 -2.26
C ALA A 117 -10.61 10.80 -3.26
N LEU A 118 -9.80 11.80 -2.90
CA LEU A 118 -9.47 12.92 -3.79
C LEU A 118 -8.73 12.46 -5.06
N TRP A 119 -7.86 11.46 -4.95
CA TRP A 119 -7.16 10.89 -6.09
C TRP A 119 -8.11 10.25 -7.12
N GLN A 120 -9.22 9.71 -6.68
CA GLN A 120 -10.23 9.12 -7.57
C GLN A 120 -11.02 10.18 -8.35
N GLN A 121 -11.11 11.41 -7.85
CA GLN A 121 -11.76 12.51 -8.54
C GLN A 121 -10.84 13.05 -9.65
N PRO A 122 -11.32 13.11 -10.93
CA PRO A 122 -10.50 13.56 -12.05
C PRO A 122 -9.93 14.98 -11.85
N GLU A 123 -10.71 15.86 -11.24
CA GLU A 123 -10.35 17.27 -10.97
C GLU A 123 -9.21 17.43 -9.95
N HIS A 124 -9.07 16.51 -9.01
CA HIS A 124 -8.06 16.57 -7.96
C HIS A 124 -6.89 15.62 -8.19
N ARG A 125 -7.02 14.67 -9.11
CA ARG A 125 -6.01 13.60 -9.37
C ARG A 125 -4.62 14.15 -9.64
N ASP A 126 -4.49 15.10 -10.55
CA ASP A 126 -3.19 15.67 -10.93
C ASP A 126 -2.57 16.49 -9.78
N LEU A 127 -3.42 17.20 -9.03
CA LEU A 127 -2.97 17.96 -7.86
C LEU A 127 -2.44 17.02 -6.78
N VAL A 128 -3.18 15.95 -6.45
CA VAL A 128 -2.75 14.92 -5.49
C VAL A 128 -1.47 14.23 -5.96
N LYS A 129 -1.38 13.89 -7.24
CA LYS A 129 -0.19 13.26 -7.83
C LYS A 129 1.05 14.14 -7.65
N THR A 130 0.94 15.43 -7.97
CA THR A 130 2.08 16.35 -7.97
C THR A 130 2.46 16.81 -6.57
N LYS A 131 1.49 17.18 -5.74
CA LYS A 131 1.75 17.75 -4.41
C LYS A 131 1.92 16.73 -3.30
N VAL A 132 1.40 15.52 -3.47
CA VAL A 132 1.41 14.49 -2.43
C VAL A 132 2.23 13.27 -2.86
N LEU A 133 1.81 12.58 -3.93
CA LEU A 133 2.41 11.28 -4.26
C LEU A 133 3.85 11.38 -4.73
N GLN A 134 4.18 12.33 -5.61
CA GLN A 134 5.54 12.48 -6.13
C GLN A 134 6.56 12.84 -5.03
N PRO A 135 6.32 13.82 -4.15
CA PRO A 135 7.25 14.11 -3.05
C PRO A 135 7.43 12.95 -2.08
N LEU A 136 6.33 12.26 -1.73
CA LEU A 136 6.39 11.10 -0.84
C LEU A 136 7.13 9.92 -1.48
N ALA A 137 6.92 9.66 -2.77
CA ALA A 137 7.62 8.62 -3.50
C ALA A 137 9.13 8.91 -3.58
N ALA A 138 9.52 10.16 -3.88
CA ALA A 138 10.92 10.56 -3.92
C ALA A 138 11.62 10.41 -2.55
N ALA A 139 10.94 10.80 -1.46
CA ALA A 139 11.47 10.61 -0.12
C ALA A 139 11.63 9.13 0.26
N GLN A 140 10.69 8.26 -0.16
CA GLN A 140 10.79 6.81 0.05
C GLN A 140 11.93 6.19 -0.74
N GLU A 141 12.09 6.58 -2.00
CA GLU A 141 13.16 6.09 -2.85
C GLU A 141 14.56 6.50 -2.30
N GLN A 142 14.67 7.73 -1.81
CA GLN A 142 15.90 8.19 -1.16
C GLN A 142 16.22 7.36 0.08
N ALA A 143 15.27 7.16 0.99
CA ALA A 143 15.45 6.35 2.20
C ALA A 143 15.79 4.88 1.87
N GLU A 144 15.15 4.30 0.85
CA GLU A 144 15.45 2.94 0.39
C GLU A 144 16.87 2.85 -0.20
N ASN A 145 17.34 3.88 -0.93
CA ASN A 145 18.68 3.93 -1.49
C ASN A 145 19.75 4.10 -0.41
N GLU A 146 19.50 4.94 0.59
CA GLU A 146 20.39 5.12 1.75
C GLU A 146 20.55 3.78 2.51
N THR A 147 19.42 3.12 2.84
CA THR A 147 19.45 1.80 3.50
C THR A 147 20.19 0.75 2.65
N ARG A 148 19.97 0.76 1.32
CA ARG A 148 20.68 -0.16 0.41
C ARG A 148 22.18 0.09 0.38
N ALA A 149 22.60 1.35 0.41
CA ALA A 149 24.01 1.72 0.45
C ALA A 149 24.67 1.28 1.77
N GLU A 150 24.00 1.48 2.92
CA GLU A 150 24.48 1.01 4.22
C GLU A 150 24.63 -0.52 4.26
N VAL A 151 23.64 -1.25 3.77
CA VAL A 151 23.67 -2.72 3.70
C VAL A 151 24.78 -3.20 2.78
N ALA A 152 24.97 -2.54 1.62
CA ALA A 152 26.05 -2.89 0.69
C ALA A 152 27.45 -2.67 1.29
N ALA A 153 27.62 -1.65 2.14
CA ALA A 153 28.89 -1.39 2.83
C ALA A 153 29.26 -2.47 3.86
N THR A 154 28.25 -3.22 4.37
CA THR A 154 28.47 -4.31 5.34
C THR A 154 28.56 -5.69 4.68
N LYS A 155 28.47 -5.77 3.34
CA LYS A 155 28.55 -7.03 2.61
C LYS A 155 29.95 -7.65 2.77
N VAL A 156 30.01 -8.86 3.32
CA VAL A 156 31.25 -9.64 3.42
C VAL A 156 31.26 -10.66 2.28
N ASP A 157 32.29 -10.58 1.44
CA ASP A 157 32.54 -11.60 0.41
C ASP A 157 33.34 -12.74 1.02
N PHE A 158 32.71 -13.91 1.23
CA PHE A 158 33.39 -15.12 1.65
C PHE A 158 34.04 -15.79 0.44
N PHE A 159 35.35 -15.66 0.32
CA PHE A 159 36.10 -16.49 -0.61
C PHE A 159 36.18 -17.91 -0.06
N THR A 160 35.47 -18.85 -0.63
CA THR A 160 35.76 -20.28 -0.42
C THR A 160 37.02 -20.62 -1.21
N MET A 161 38.15 -20.75 -0.50
CA MET A 161 39.35 -21.36 -1.09
C MET A 161 39.02 -22.81 -1.36
N VAL A 162 38.91 -23.18 -2.64
CA VAL A 162 38.87 -24.58 -3.06
C VAL A 162 40.23 -25.16 -2.66
N ARG A 163 40.25 -26.06 -1.66
CA ARG A 163 41.44 -26.88 -1.38
C ARG A 163 41.65 -27.74 -2.62
N GLY A 164 42.69 -27.44 -3.38
CA GLY A 164 43.18 -28.34 -4.41
C GLY A 164 43.59 -29.67 -3.79
N GLU A 165 43.22 -30.74 -4.44
CA GLU A 165 43.73 -32.09 -4.19
C GLU A 165 45.24 -32.18 -4.40
#